data_68f6343fb1838ccb197e92858e907265
#
_entry.id   68f6343fb1838ccb197e92858e907265
#
_cell.length_a   1.000
_cell.length_b   1.000
_cell.length_c   1.000
_cell.angle_alpha   90.00
_cell.angle_beta   90.00
_cell.angle_gamma   90.00
#
_symmetry.space_group_name_H-M   'P 1'
#
loop_
_entity.id
_entity.type
_entity.pdbx_description
1 polymer ?
#
loop_
_entity_poly.entity_id
_entity_poly.type
_entity_poly.pdbx_seq_one_letter_code
_entity_poly.pdbx_strand_id
1 'polypeptide(L)'
;MNCIKKIMAATVAICIVLSTVFCTVGATDTKKYGIVTASLLNLRADASTSAKILAQIPNGQTVSVDGIQSGWAKVTYGGTQGFVSLDYLKIMSGENPTSRNGEISSKGQAVVELAKKYLGTPYVYGGSSPSGFDCSGFVYFIYKNMGVTLNRVAADQMTNGTWVPKNALQPGDIVGFANSSGYINHVGIYVGNGMMIHAPQTGDVVRFESIVNGNYSMRLTCGRRIFN
;
A
#
# COMPACT_ATOMS: atom_id res chain seq x y z
N MET A 1 -17.08 15.31 -95.79
CA MET A 1 -17.95 14.97 -94.63
C MET A 1 -17.02 14.50 -93.51
N ASN A 2 -16.72 15.46 -92.58
CA ASN A 2 -15.65 15.32 -91.60
C ASN A 2 -16.16 14.85 -90.24
N CYS A 3 -15.65 13.78 -89.80
CA CYS A 3 -15.92 13.23 -88.46
C CYS A 3 -14.71 13.59 -87.58
N ILE A 4 -14.86 14.57 -86.72
CA ILE A 4 -13.84 15.01 -85.79
C ILE A 4 -13.94 14.15 -84.54
N LYS A 5 -12.92 13.34 -84.31
CA LYS A 5 -12.78 12.55 -83.06
C LYS A 5 -12.23 13.47 -81.94
N LYS A 6 -13.03 13.68 -80.90
CA LYS A 6 -12.58 14.35 -79.66
C LYS A 6 -11.82 13.33 -78.82
N ILE A 7 -10.54 13.63 -78.60
CA ILE A 7 -9.72 12.89 -77.60
C ILE A 7 -9.95 13.58 -76.25
N MET A 8 -10.57 12.86 -75.34
CA MET A 8 -10.63 13.27 -73.95
C MET A 8 -9.34 12.82 -73.24
N ALA A 9 -8.54 13.78 -72.84
CA ALA A 9 -7.41 13.54 -71.92
C ALA A 9 -7.93 13.40 -70.49
N ALA A 10 -7.79 12.20 -69.91
CA ALA A 10 -8.07 11.97 -68.50
C ALA A 10 -6.85 12.37 -67.68
N THR A 11 -6.94 13.45 -66.96
CA THR A 11 -5.97 13.87 -65.93
C THR A 11 -6.21 13.03 -64.67
N VAL A 12 -5.30 12.11 -64.41
CA VAL A 12 -5.27 11.37 -63.13
C VAL A 12 -4.66 12.30 -62.07
N ALA A 13 -5.50 12.83 -61.21
CA ALA A 13 -5.04 13.55 -60.02
C ALA A 13 -4.60 12.52 -58.96
N ILE A 14 -3.30 12.41 -58.77
CA ILE A 14 -2.72 11.63 -57.64
C ILE A 14 -2.90 12.45 -56.37
N CYS A 15 -3.90 12.16 -55.55
CA CYS A 15 -4.04 12.63 -54.20
C CYS A 15 -3.00 11.97 -53.31
N ILE A 16 -1.90 12.61 -53.05
CA ILE A 16 -0.95 12.21 -51.98
C ILE A 16 -1.62 12.56 -50.65
N VAL A 17 -2.20 11.56 -50.01
CA VAL A 17 -2.68 11.68 -48.61
C VAL A 17 -1.45 11.64 -47.73
N LEU A 18 -0.94 12.82 -47.34
CA LEU A 18 0.00 12.92 -46.21
C LEU A 18 -0.76 12.54 -44.94
N SER A 19 -0.65 11.30 -44.51
CA SER A 19 -1.04 10.90 -43.17
C SER A 19 -0.06 11.50 -42.18
N THR A 20 -0.39 12.66 -41.62
CA THR A 20 0.27 13.19 -40.44
C THR A 20 -0.08 12.26 -39.28
N VAL A 21 0.88 11.41 -38.92
CA VAL A 21 0.82 10.67 -37.64
C VAL A 21 0.94 11.74 -36.56
N PHE A 22 -0.20 12.15 -36.01
CA PHE A 22 -0.23 12.88 -34.75
C PHE A 22 0.23 11.89 -33.67
N CYS A 23 1.53 11.96 -33.33
CA CYS A 23 2.03 11.39 -32.10
C CYS A 23 1.42 12.21 -30.96
N THR A 24 0.26 11.78 -30.45
CA THR A 24 -0.26 12.30 -29.19
C THR A 24 0.72 11.86 -28.12
N VAL A 25 1.64 12.73 -27.74
CA VAL A 25 2.36 12.62 -26.48
C VAL A 25 1.27 12.67 -25.41
N GLY A 26 0.85 11.50 -24.94
CA GLY A 26 -0.06 11.39 -23.82
C GLY A 26 0.56 12.17 -22.66
N ALA A 27 -0.11 13.22 -22.23
CA ALA A 27 0.23 13.88 -20.97
C ALA A 27 0.24 12.76 -19.91
N THR A 28 1.40 12.43 -19.39
CA THR A 28 1.53 11.55 -18.24
C THR A 28 0.87 12.30 -17.09
N ASP A 29 -0.37 11.93 -16.79
CA ASP A 29 -1.08 12.41 -15.61
C ASP A 29 -0.25 11.95 -14.42
N THR A 30 0.62 12.83 -13.91
CA THR A 30 1.48 12.54 -12.78
C THR A 30 0.59 12.41 -11.55
N LYS A 31 0.20 11.18 -11.24
CA LYS A 31 -0.59 10.87 -10.04
C LYS A 31 0.10 11.49 -8.84
N LYS A 32 -0.64 12.34 -8.13
CA LYS A 32 -0.20 12.90 -6.86
C LYS A 32 -0.51 11.91 -5.76
N TYR A 33 0.36 11.83 -4.77
CA TYR A 33 0.13 11.09 -3.55
C TYR A 33 0.49 11.95 -2.34
N GLY A 34 -0.06 11.62 -1.18
CA GLY A 34 0.22 12.30 0.06
C GLY A 34 0.70 11.32 1.13
N ILE A 35 1.66 11.76 1.95
CA ILE A 35 2.13 11.02 3.12
C ILE A 35 1.53 11.70 4.36
N VAL A 36 0.82 10.92 5.20
CA VAL A 36 0.21 11.41 6.43
C VAL A 36 1.30 11.74 7.45
N THR A 37 1.26 12.97 7.99
CA THR A 37 2.22 13.48 8.98
C THR A 37 1.65 13.55 10.41
N ALA A 38 0.32 13.57 10.57
CA ALA A 38 -0.33 13.46 11.87
C ALA A 38 -0.18 12.04 12.44
N SER A 39 -0.18 11.89 13.76
CA SER A 39 -0.20 10.57 14.42
C SER A 39 -1.39 9.73 13.96
N LEU A 40 -2.56 10.38 13.78
CA LEU A 40 -3.78 9.79 13.24
C LEU A 40 -4.57 10.87 12.49
N LEU A 41 -4.79 10.69 11.18
CA LEU A 41 -5.50 11.64 10.33
C LEU A 41 -6.92 11.15 10.03
N ASN A 42 -7.92 11.97 10.29
CA ASN A 42 -9.30 11.61 9.99
C ASN A 42 -9.59 11.74 8.48
N LEU A 43 -10.04 10.64 7.86
CA LEU A 43 -10.66 10.62 6.54
C LEU A 43 -12.14 10.95 6.72
N ARG A 44 -12.63 12.02 6.11
CA ARG A 44 -13.97 12.55 6.32
C ARG A 44 -14.83 12.45 5.05
N ALA A 45 -16.13 12.40 5.26
CA ALA A 45 -17.10 12.33 4.15
C ALA A 45 -17.12 13.60 3.29
N ASP A 46 -16.71 14.75 3.86
CA ASP A 46 -16.69 16.04 3.18
C ASP A 46 -15.48 16.87 3.66
N ALA A 47 -15.16 17.94 2.93
CA ALA A 47 -14.07 18.89 3.19
C ALA A 47 -14.40 19.84 4.37
N SER A 48 -14.68 19.27 5.55
CA SER A 48 -15.05 20.00 6.77
C SER A 48 -14.63 19.24 8.02
N THR A 49 -14.22 19.98 9.06
CA THR A 49 -13.90 19.42 10.38
C THR A 49 -15.12 18.85 11.11
N SER A 50 -16.34 19.29 10.76
CA SER A 50 -17.62 18.77 11.29
C SER A 50 -18.16 17.56 10.53
N ALA A 51 -17.59 17.24 9.35
CA ALA A 51 -18.05 16.11 8.53
C ALA A 51 -17.77 14.76 9.23
N LYS A 52 -18.66 13.79 8.96
CA LYS A 52 -18.54 12.42 9.47
C LYS A 52 -17.15 11.81 9.16
N ILE A 53 -16.52 11.21 10.16
CA ILE A 53 -15.29 10.45 9.99
C ILE A 53 -15.64 9.09 9.38
N LEU A 54 -15.04 8.77 8.23
CA LEU A 54 -15.21 7.51 7.51
C LEU A 54 -14.14 6.48 7.91
N ALA A 55 -12.92 6.95 8.16
CA ALA A 55 -11.78 6.15 8.59
C ALA A 55 -10.75 7.04 9.30
N GLN A 56 -9.78 6.42 9.92
CA GLN A 56 -8.61 7.09 10.48
C GLN A 56 -7.35 6.53 9.81
N ILE A 57 -6.47 7.43 9.36
CA ILE A 57 -5.26 7.09 8.60
C ILE A 57 -4.05 7.31 9.51
N PRO A 58 -3.27 6.27 9.86
CA PRO A 58 -2.09 6.39 10.71
C PRO A 58 -0.99 7.24 10.07
N ASN A 59 -0.10 7.76 10.92
CA ASN A 59 1.13 8.45 10.50
C ASN A 59 1.93 7.62 9.49
N GLY A 60 2.53 8.30 8.52
CA GLY A 60 3.38 7.67 7.50
C GLY A 60 2.63 6.92 6.40
N GLN A 61 1.31 6.72 6.52
CA GLN A 61 0.54 6.10 5.45
C GLN A 61 0.51 6.97 4.20
N THR A 62 0.57 6.30 3.05
CA THR A 62 0.46 6.96 1.74
C THR A 62 -0.98 6.85 1.25
N VAL A 63 -1.52 7.96 0.75
CA VAL A 63 -2.84 8.02 0.12
C VAL A 63 -2.72 8.52 -1.31
N SER A 64 -3.55 8.04 -2.24
CA SER A 64 -3.67 8.67 -3.53
C SER A 64 -4.42 9.98 -3.40
N VAL A 65 -3.94 11.04 -4.09
CA VAL A 65 -4.56 12.37 -4.07
C VAL A 65 -5.25 12.60 -5.39
N ASP A 66 -6.58 12.56 -5.36
CA ASP A 66 -7.44 12.69 -6.54
C ASP A 66 -7.75 14.16 -6.84
N GLY A 67 -7.58 15.06 -5.86
CA GLY A 67 -7.80 16.50 -6.01
C GLY A 67 -7.45 17.28 -4.74
N ILE A 68 -7.23 18.59 -4.90
CA ILE A 68 -6.96 19.52 -3.80
C ILE A 68 -7.91 20.70 -3.92
N GLN A 69 -8.58 21.04 -2.83
CA GLN A 69 -9.55 22.14 -2.77
C GLN A 69 -9.59 22.75 -1.36
N SER A 70 -9.43 24.06 -1.26
CA SER A 70 -9.70 24.86 -0.04
C SER A 70 -9.09 24.29 1.25
N GLY A 71 -7.80 23.88 1.22
CA GLY A 71 -7.11 23.31 2.38
C GLY A 71 -7.40 21.83 2.65
N TRP A 72 -8.15 21.17 1.76
CA TRP A 72 -8.47 19.74 1.85
C TRP A 72 -7.95 18.99 0.62
N ALA A 73 -7.53 17.77 0.82
CA ALA A 73 -7.23 16.80 -0.24
C ALA A 73 -8.34 15.76 -0.32
N LYS A 74 -8.89 15.56 -1.53
CA LYS A 74 -9.69 14.38 -1.83
C LYS A 74 -8.76 13.21 -2.04
N VAL A 75 -8.92 12.15 -1.23
CA VAL A 75 -7.99 11.01 -1.22
C VAL A 75 -8.76 9.69 -1.21
N THR A 76 -8.06 8.63 -1.64
CA THR A 76 -8.53 7.26 -1.49
C THR A 76 -7.60 6.50 -0.56
N TYR A 77 -8.16 5.88 0.50
CA TYR A 77 -7.44 5.06 1.46
C TYR A 77 -8.22 3.77 1.76
N GLY A 78 -7.57 2.61 1.59
CA GLY A 78 -8.22 1.31 1.81
C GLY A 78 -9.51 1.09 1.01
N GLY A 79 -9.59 1.65 -0.21
CA GLY A 79 -10.80 1.59 -1.04
C GLY A 79 -11.89 2.60 -0.66
N THR A 80 -11.72 3.35 0.45
CA THR A 80 -12.65 4.41 0.87
C THR A 80 -12.18 5.76 0.37
N GLN A 81 -13.05 6.48 -0.36
CA GLN A 81 -12.80 7.83 -0.81
C GLN A 81 -13.35 8.84 0.20
N GLY A 82 -12.61 9.92 0.43
CA GLY A 82 -13.01 10.99 1.34
C GLY A 82 -12.03 12.16 1.31
N PHE A 83 -12.10 13.01 2.33
CA PHE A 83 -11.32 14.24 2.44
C PHE A 83 -10.45 14.22 3.70
N VAL A 84 -9.21 14.73 3.55
CA VAL A 84 -8.27 14.92 4.65
C VAL A 84 -7.73 16.35 4.64
N SER A 85 -7.38 16.92 5.81
CA SER A 85 -6.75 18.23 5.86
C SER A 85 -5.35 18.20 5.28
N LEU A 86 -5.02 19.18 4.45
CA LEU A 86 -3.68 19.37 3.87
C LEU A 86 -2.62 19.69 4.94
N ASP A 87 -2.99 20.26 6.09
CA ASP A 87 -2.05 20.58 7.16
C ASP A 87 -1.29 19.34 7.69
N TYR A 88 -1.90 18.17 7.49
CA TYR A 88 -1.37 16.88 7.94
C TYR A 88 -1.03 15.93 6.79
N LEU A 89 -0.85 16.47 5.58
CA LEU A 89 -0.56 15.69 4.39
C LEU A 89 0.62 16.27 3.60
N LYS A 90 1.75 15.58 3.58
CA LYS A 90 2.88 15.95 2.71
C LYS A 90 2.60 15.50 1.29
N ILE A 91 2.25 16.45 0.40
CA ILE A 91 2.00 16.16 -1.02
C ILE A 91 3.31 15.92 -1.76
N MET A 92 3.33 14.85 -2.55
CA MET A 92 4.40 14.48 -3.46
C MET A 92 3.82 14.33 -4.87
N SER A 93 4.55 14.83 -5.87
CA SER A 93 4.24 14.60 -7.28
C SER A 93 5.25 13.62 -7.87
N GLY A 94 4.77 12.70 -8.69
CA GLY A 94 5.58 11.65 -9.30
C GLY A 94 4.99 10.27 -9.03
N GLU A 95 5.70 9.22 -9.43
CA GLU A 95 5.29 7.86 -9.08
C GLU A 95 5.31 7.71 -7.56
N ASN A 96 4.21 7.15 -7.03
CA ASN A 96 4.14 6.77 -5.61
C ASN A 96 5.40 5.97 -5.27
N PRO A 97 6.15 6.28 -4.18
CA PRO A 97 7.32 5.48 -3.81
C PRO A 97 6.98 4.00 -3.58
N THR A 98 5.72 3.66 -3.32
CA THR A 98 5.21 2.29 -3.41
C THR A 98 5.21 1.75 -4.85
N SER A 99 5.28 2.60 -5.88
CA SER A 99 5.34 2.20 -7.30
C SER A 99 6.76 2.21 -7.89
N ARG A 100 7.77 2.77 -7.19
CA ARG A 100 9.15 2.88 -7.72
C ARG A 100 9.99 1.63 -7.61
N ASN A 101 9.62 0.67 -6.77
CA ASN A 101 10.08 -0.70 -6.90
C ASN A 101 9.03 -1.41 -7.76
N GLY A 102 9.16 -1.30 -9.08
CA GLY A 102 8.42 -2.12 -10.01
C GLY A 102 8.41 -3.55 -9.47
N GLU A 103 7.23 -4.05 -9.11
CA GLU A 103 7.04 -5.28 -8.36
C GLU A 103 7.48 -5.20 -6.87
N ILE A 104 6.85 -4.35 -6.05
CA ILE A 104 6.43 -4.86 -4.75
C ILE A 104 5.64 -6.09 -5.12
N SER A 105 6.16 -7.26 -4.77
CA SER A 105 5.52 -8.52 -5.12
C SER A 105 4.02 -8.34 -4.94
N SER A 106 3.25 -8.51 -5.98
CA SER A 106 1.79 -8.40 -5.92
C SER A 106 1.24 -9.23 -4.75
N LYS A 107 2.00 -10.23 -4.33
CA LYS A 107 1.78 -11.07 -3.16
C LYS A 107 2.05 -10.37 -1.83
N GLY A 108 3.10 -9.54 -1.70
CA GLY A 108 3.36 -8.78 -0.48
C GLY A 108 2.23 -7.78 -0.17
N GLN A 109 1.75 -7.09 -1.20
CA GLN A 109 0.58 -6.22 -1.05
C GLN A 109 -0.69 -7.02 -0.73
N ALA A 110 -0.89 -8.19 -1.34
CA ALA A 110 -2.02 -9.06 -1.04
C ALA A 110 -1.99 -9.58 0.41
N VAL A 111 -0.80 -9.84 0.98
CA VAL A 111 -0.63 -10.15 2.41
C VAL A 111 -1.14 -8.99 3.27
N VAL A 112 -0.77 -7.75 2.96
CA VAL A 112 -1.22 -6.56 3.69
C VAL A 112 -2.73 -6.39 3.61
N GLU A 113 -3.31 -6.50 2.42
CA GLU A 113 -4.77 -6.36 2.23
C GLU A 113 -5.55 -7.48 2.94
N LEU A 114 -5.00 -8.69 2.97
CA LEU A 114 -5.60 -9.78 3.75
C LEU A 114 -5.49 -9.49 5.26
N ALA A 115 -4.34 -9.02 5.75
CA ALA A 115 -4.13 -8.69 7.15
C ALA A 115 -5.10 -7.62 7.66
N LYS A 116 -5.37 -6.59 6.85
CA LYS A 116 -6.31 -5.51 7.16
C LYS A 116 -7.74 -6.00 7.43
N LYS A 117 -8.17 -7.11 6.83
CA LYS A 117 -9.52 -7.68 7.04
C LYS A 117 -9.75 -8.17 8.47
N TYR A 118 -8.69 -8.38 9.23
CA TYR A 118 -8.73 -8.88 10.60
C TYR A 118 -8.43 -7.82 11.66
N LEU A 119 -8.35 -6.54 11.28
CA LEU A 119 -8.28 -5.44 12.23
C LEU A 119 -9.46 -5.51 13.21
N GLY A 120 -9.18 -5.30 14.50
CA GLY A 120 -10.19 -5.39 15.56
C GLY A 120 -10.44 -6.81 16.10
N THR A 121 -9.83 -7.85 15.51
CA THR A 121 -9.92 -9.22 16.04
C THR A 121 -9.23 -9.30 17.41
N PRO A 122 -9.86 -9.87 18.46
CA PRO A 122 -9.27 -9.94 19.78
C PRO A 122 -7.95 -10.71 19.81
N TYR A 123 -7.03 -10.29 20.70
CA TYR A 123 -5.88 -11.10 21.04
C TYR A 123 -6.31 -12.30 21.89
N VAL A 124 -5.89 -13.50 21.50
CA VAL A 124 -6.07 -14.74 22.25
C VAL A 124 -4.73 -15.48 22.25
N TYR A 125 -4.17 -15.72 23.43
CA TYR A 125 -2.93 -16.50 23.56
C TYR A 125 -3.07 -17.89 22.94
N GLY A 126 -2.16 -18.30 22.07
CA GLY A 126 -2.24 -19.55 21.30
C GLY A 126 -3.22 -19.50 20.13
N GLY A 127 -3.98 -18.39 19.95
CA GLY A 127 -4.97 -18.24 18.89
C GLY A 127 -4.33 -18.11 17.51
N SER A 128 -4.98 -18.73 16.51
CA SER A 128 -4.54 -18.68 15.10
C SER A 128 -5.73 -18.73 14.13
N SER A 129 -6.87 -18.20 14.54
CA SER A 129 -8.12 -18.17 13.76
C SER A 129 -8.83 -16.83 13.90
N PRO A 130 -9.84 -16.51 13.05
CA PRO A 130 -10.62 -15.27 13.15
C PRO A 130 -11.36 -15.05 14.47
N SER A 131 -11.49 -16.07 15.31
CA SER A 131 -12.05 -15.92 16.67
C SER A 131 -11.06 -15.31 17.67
N GLY A 132 -9.76 -15.24 17.33
CA GLY A 132 -8.71 -14.62 18.10
C GLY A 132 -7.34 -15.07 17.67
N PHE A 133 -6.38 -14.16 17.77
CA PHE A 133 -4.99 -14.37 17.38
C PHE A 133 -4.01 -14.02 18.49
N ASP A 134 -2.93 -14.79 18.64
CA ASP A 134 -1.69 -14.24 19.18
C ASP A 134 -0.81 -13.65 18.06
N CYS A 135 0.33 -13.06 18.40
CA CYS A 135 1.18 -12.36 17.42
C CYS A 135 1.62 -13.25 16.26
N SER A 136 2.17 -14.41 16.55
CA SER A 136 2.65 -15.36 15.55
C SER A 136 1.53 -16.16 14.89
N GLY A 137 0.43 -16.40 15.60
CA GLY A 137 -0.77 -17.02 15.04
C GLY A 137 -1.47 -16.16 14.02
N PHE A 138 -1.49 -14.85 14.21
CA PHE A 138 -1.94 -13.88 13.20
C PHE A 138 -1.10 -13.98 11.93
N VAL A 139 0.22 -13.85 12.06
CA VAL A 139 1.15 -13.95 10.92
C VAL A 139 1.01 -15.32 10.23
N TYR A 140 1.02 -16.42 11.01
CA TYR A 140 0.80 -17.77 10.49
C TYR A 140 -0.49 -17.89 9.69
N PHE A 141 -1.61 -17.40 10.22
CA PHE A 141 -2.92 -17.47 9.59
C PHE A 141 -2.95 -16.71 8.26
N ILE A 142 -2.42 -15.49 8.23
CA ILE A 142 -2.37 -14.67 7.00
C ILE A 142 -1.58 -15.38 5.92
N TYR A 143 -0.36 -15.85 6.21
CA TYR A 143 0.48 -16.51 5.22
C TYR A 143 -0.07 -17.87 4.78
N LYS A 144 -0.72 -18.63 5.68
CA LYS A 144 -1.39 -19.88 5.33
C LYS A 144 -2.50 -19.64 4.30
N ASN A 145 -3.28 -18.57 4.43
CA ASN A 145 -4.30 -18.19 3.45
C ASN A 145 -3.69 -17.66 2.13
N MET A 146 -2.41 -17.31 2.14
CA MET A 146 -1.64 -16.97 0.94
C MET A 146 -0.92 -18.20 0.33
N GLY A 147 -1.20 -19.41 0.84
CA GLY A 147 -0.62 -20.67 0.35
C GLY A 147 0.75 -21.01 0.92
N VAL A 148 1.22 -20.31 1.96
CA VAL A 148 2.52 -20.57 2.60
C VAL A 148 2.36 -20.95 4.06
N THR A 149 2.87 -22.13 4.43
CA THR A 149 2.90 -22.57 5.84
C THR A 149 4.20 -22.08 6.48
N LEU A 150 4.07 -21.20 7.47
CA LEU A 150 5.17 -20.70 8.30
C LEU A 150 5.30 -21.56 9.58
N ASN A 151 6.40 -21.39 10.30
CA ASN A 151 6.52 -21.87 11.64
C ASN A 151 5.48 -21.20 12.56
N ARG A 152 5.06 -21.88 13.63
CA ARG A 152 3.99 -21.35 14.51
C ARG A 152 4.49 -20.31 15.51
N VAL A 153 5.71 -20.48 16.01
CA VAL A 153 6.29 -19.65 17.09
C VAL A 153 7.02 -18.44 16.50
N ALA A 154 6.94 -17.30 17.18
CA ALA A 154 7.50 -16.04 16.71
C ALA A 154 9.00 -16.12 16.37
N ALA A 155 9.81 -16.71 17.26
CA ALA A 155 11.24 -16.88 17.03
C ALA A 155 11.52 -17.72 15.77
N ASP A 156 10.77 -18.81 15.60
CA ASP A 156 10.95 -19.73 14.47
C ASP A 156 10.43 -19.10 13.14
N GLN A 157 9.42 -18.23 13.20
CA GLN A 157 9.00 -17.47 12.01
C GLN A 157 10.11 -16.59 11.46
N MET A 158 11.03 -16.13 12.30
CA MET A 158 12.19 -15.35 11.87
C MET A 158 13.30 -16.20 11.24
N THR A 159 13.08 -17.50 11.05
CA THR A 159 13.91 -18.37 10.19
C THR A 159 13.29 -18.61 8.80
N ASN A 160 12.03 -18.27 8.60
CA ASN A 160 11.37 -18.42 7.30
C ASN A 160 11.81 -17.34 6.30
N GLY A 161 11.78 -17.68 5.02
CA GLY A 161 12.08 -16.75 3.93
C GLY A 161 13.47 -16.13 3.95
N THR A 162 13.61 -15.02 3.22
CA THR A 162 14.89 -14.30 3.08
C THR A 162 15.01 -13.22 4.15
N TRP A 163 16.19 -13.08 4.75
CA TRP A 163 16.50 -12.02 5.70
C TRP A 163 16.45 -10.64 5.03
N VAL A 164 15.87 -9.65 5.73
CA VAL A 164 15.71 -8.27 5.25
C VAL A 164 16.19 -7.30 6.32
N PRO A 165 17.13 -6.38 6.02
CA PRO A 165 17.55 -5.35 6.96
C PRO A 165 16.42 -4.33 7.18
N LYS A 166 16.43 -3.63 8.33
CA LYS A 166 15.41 -2.67 8.73
C LYS A 166 15.12 -1.57 7.68
N ASN A 167 16.15 -1.15 6.96
CA ASN A 167 16.06 -0.09 5.94
C ASN A 167 15.61 -0.58 4.56
N ALA A 168 15.41 -1.88 4.38
CA ALA A 168 14.96 -2.49 3.11
C ALA A 168 13.62 -3.22 3.25
N LEU A 169 12.89 -2.98 4.36
CA LEU A 169 11.56 -3.55 4.59
C LEU A 169 10.58 -3.12 3.52
N GLN A 170 9.78 -4.07 3.04
CA GLN A 170 8.70 -3.87 2.07
C GLN A 170 7.37 -4.39 2.63
N PRO A 171 6.23 -3.81 2.21
CA PRO A 171 4.91 -4.32 2.60
C PRO A 171 4.78 -5.83 2.38
N GLY A 172 4.27 -6.52 3.40
CA GLY A 172 4.20 -7.97 3.44
C GLY A 172 5.41 -8.66 4.10
N ASP A 173 6.49 -7.95 4.43
CA ASP A 173 7.57 -8.57 5.21
C ASP A 173 7.10 -8.87 6.64
N ILE A 174 7.54 -10.00 7.19
CA ILE A 174 7.39 -10.28 8.63
C ILE A 174 8.45 -9.47 9.38
N VAL A 175 8.07 -8.75 10.41
CA VAL A 175 8.99 -8.01 11.28
C VAL A 175 9.07 -8.67 12.65
N GLY A 176 10.30 -8.84 13.14
CA GLY A 176 10.59 -9.51 14.41
C GLY A 176 11.12 -8.55 15.47
N PHE A 177 10.67 -8.74 16.70
CA PHE A 177 11.00 -7.89 17.84
C PHE A 177 11.58 -8.72 18.97
N ALA A 178 12.76 -8.31 19.45
CA ALA A 178 13.42 -8.96 20.56
C ALA A 178 13.02 -8.35 21.92
N ASN A 179 13.13 -9.15 22.96
CA ASN A 179 13.15 -8.68 24.35
C ASN A 179 14.58 -8.21 24.73
N SER A 180 14.75 -7.84 26.00
CA SER A 180 16.05 -7.37 26.52
C SER A 180 17.16 -8.43 26.49
N SER A 181 16.84 -9.71 26.41
CA SER A 181 17.81 -10.81 26.26
C SER A 181 18.19 -11.10 24.81
N GLY A 182 17.62 -10.38 23.84
CA GLY A 182 17.83 -10.61 22.41
C GLY A 182 16.94 -11.72 21.82
N TYR A 183 16.07 -12.35 22.62
CA TYR A 183 15.15 -13.39 22.15
C TYR A 183 13.96 -12.76 21.43
N ILE A 184 13.65 -13.25 20.20
CA ILE A 184 12.47 -12.82 19.44
C ILE A 184 11.21 -13.38 20.11
N ASN A 185 10.44 -12.50 20.71
CA ASN A 185 9.19 -12.88 21.41
C ASN A 185 7.94 -12.23 20.79
N HIS A 186 8.09 -11.44 19.72
CA HIS A 186 6.97 -10.82 19.05
C HIS A 186 7.24 -10.66 17.55
N VAL A 187 6.16 -10.72 16.75
CA VAL A 187 6.18 -10.54 15.31
C VAL A 187 4.95 -9.75 14.82
N GLY A 188 5.08 -9.16 13.66
CA GLY A 188 4.00 -8.49 12.94
C GLY A 188 4.23 -8.52 11.43
N ILE A 189 3.30 -7.96 10.67
CA ILE A 189 3.38 -7.81 9.22
C ILE A 189 3.64 -6.34 8.91
N TYR A 190 4.76 -6.04 8.25
CA TYR A 190 5.07 -4.69 7.81
C TYR A 190 4.12 -4.25 6.69
N VAL A 191 3.59 -3.04 6.79
CA VAL A 191 2.61 -2.52 5.83
C VAL A 191 3.11 -1.30 5.07
N GLY A 192 4.38 -0.95 5.24
CA GLY A 192 4.97 0.27 4.68
C GLY A 192 5.01 1.43 5.67
N ASN A 193 5.78 2.47 5.32
CA ASN A 193 5.84 3.75 6.03
C ASN A 193 6.13 3.64 7.54
N GLY A 194 6.94 2.66 7.95
CA GLY A 194 7.27 2.46 9.36
C GLY A 194 6.14 1.91 10.22
N MET A 195 5.14 1.27 9.61
CA MET A 195 3.98 0.69 10.29
C MET A 195 3.91 -0.82 10.11
N MET A 196 3.33 -1.50 11.08
CA MET A 196 2.96 -2.91 11.01
C MET A 196 1.51 -3.14 11.39
N ILE A 197 0.95 -4.29 11.02
CA ILE A 197 -0.26 -4.87 11.62
C ILE A 197 0.17 -6.06 12.48
N HIS A 198 -0.33 -6.14 13.70
CA HIS A 198 -0.02 -7.22 14.62
C HIS A 198 -1.16 -7.48 15.61
N ALA A 199 -1.11 -8.61 16.32
CA ALA A 199 -1.89 -8.91 17.51
C ALA A 199 -0.98 -8.66 18.74
N PRO A 200 -1.20 -7.60 19.54
CA PRO A 200 -0.21 -7.12 20.52
C PRO A 200 -0.08 -8.02 21.75
N GLN A 201 -1.16 -8.12 22.54
CA GLN A 201 -1.19 -8.79 23.84
C GLN A 201 -2.63 -9.01 24.33
N THR A 202 -2.80 -9.77 25.40
CA THR A 202 -4.10 -10.00 26.06
C THR A 202 -4.78 -8.68 26.42
N GLY A 203 -6.07 -8.57 26.11
CA GLY A 203 -6.88 -7.38 26.34
C GLY A 203 -6.83 -6.36 25.20
N ASP A 204 -6.05 -6.62 24.15
CA ASP A 204 -5.93 -5.79 22.97
C ASP A 204 -6.50 -6.51 21.72
N VAL A 205 -6.47 -5.83 20.58
CA VAL A 205 -6.98 -6.33 19.30
C VAL A 205 -5.90 -6.23 18.21
N VAL A 206 -6.07 -6.95 17.10
CA VAL A 206 -5.27 -6.75 15.91
C VAL A 206 -5.39 -5.30 15.46
N ARG A 207 -4.26 -4.60 15.33
CA ARG A 207 -4.20 -3.17 15.02
C ARG A 207 -2.94 -2.77 14.31
N PHE A 208 -2.95 -1.54 13.80
CA PHE A 208 -1.73 -0.89 13.33
C PHE A 208 -0.86 -0.42 14.50
N GLU A 209 0.46 -0.51 14.33
CA GLU A 209 1.44 0.00 15.28
C GLU A 209 2.68 0.53 14.56
N SER A 210 3.30 1.58 15.11
CA SER A 210 4.55 2.14 14.59
C SER A 210 5.74 1.26 14.97
N ILE A 211 6.63 1.00 14.01
CA ILE A 211 7.91 0.33 14.24
C ILE A 211 9.11 1.31 14.23
N VAL A 212 8.84 2.60 14.00
CA VAL A 212 9.86 3.67 13.99
C VAL A 212 9.80 4.55 15.22
N ASN A 213 8.71 4.46 16.00
CA ASN A 213 8.51 5.20 17.24
C ASN A 213 8.10 4.26 18.37
N GLY A 214 8.32 4.71 19.63
CA GLY A 214 7.89 3.99 20.82
C GLY A 214 8.64 2.68 21.07
N ASN A 215 8.02 1.77 21.82
CA ASN A 215 8.65 0.55 22.32
C ASN A 215 9.11 -0.40 21.19
N TYR A 216 8.34 -0.51 20.11
CA TYR A 216 8.70 -1.40 19.01
C TYR A 216 9.90 -0.95 18.20
N SER A 217 10.17 0.38 18.11
CA SER A 217 11.34 0.88 17.40
C SER A 217 12.67 0.43 18.02
N MET A 218 12.72 0.33 19.35
CA MET A 218 13.90 -0.13 20.09
C MET A 218 14.10 -1.65 19.99
N ARG A 219 13.03 -2.40 19.80
CA ARG A 219 13.00 -3.87 19.83
C ARG A 219 13.07 -4.50 18.44
N LEU A 220 12.82 -3.73 17.38
CA LEU A 220 12.90 -4.22 16.00
C LEU A 220 14.29 -4.78 15.71
N THR A 221 14.38 -6.02 15.22
CA THR A 221 15.64 -6.69 14.86
C THR A 221 15.88 -6.71 13.36
N CYS A 222 14.98 -7.31 12.61
CA CYS A 222 15.07 -7.47 11.15
C CYS A 222 13.70 -7.83 10.57
N GLY A 223 13.63 -7.98 9.27
CA GLY A 223 12.50 -8.56 8.56
C GLY A 223 12.78 -9.93 7.96
N ARG A 224 11.71 -10.58 7.52
CA ARG A 224 11.72 -11.80 6.70
C ARG A 224 10.79 -11.62 5.52
N ARG A 225 11.31 -11.76 4.31
CA ARG A 225 10.55 -11.71 3.07
C ARG A 225 10.22 -13.11 2.61
N ILE A 226 8.94 -13.39 2.43
CA ILE A 226 8.43 -14.69 2.02
C ILE A 226 8.18 -14.72 0.51
N PHE A 227 7.70 -13.63 -0.05
CA PHE A 227 7.46 -13.48 -1.48
C PHE A 227 8.46 -12.49 -2.07
N ASN A 228 9.29 -12.99 -2.96
CA ASN A 228 10.25 -12.21 -3.76
C ASN A 228 9.61 -11.75 -5.05
#